data_810d68106eb9bdc6949a716c0a4b1f02
#
_entry.id   810d68106eb9bdc6949a716c0a4b1f02
#
_cell.length_a   1.000
_cell.length_b   1.000
_cell.length_c   1.000
_cell.angle_alpha   90.00
_cell.angle_beta   90.00
_cell.angle_gamma   90.00
#
_symmetry.space_group_name_H-M   'P 1'
#
loop_
_entity.id
_entity.type
_entity.pdbx_description
1 polymer ?
#
loop_
_entity_poly.entity_id
_entity_poly.type
_entity_poly.pdbx_seq_one_letter_code
_entity_poly.pdbx_strand_id
1 'polypeptide(L)'
;YIKYSLRFLFHLTKNLTTHLSHNLCAILPLFFSERGVTSFMIGIALEGGAERSSFTAGVIDALMARDFYAAAASGTSAGAGCVLNYRSRQQGVSLEMMIMERHSRYFGIRHMAHTGRFLNLDHMAQEYASRIDWTVYQQFAMQTDFVATCCEDGEPAYLTDDGSRHRLFTAIKASCALPIICEPVELDGKHYVDGSIADPIPFLHLLEQGCDKVIVVLTGSEHARPTDYTRLRPLLRQLYAKKYPMLYHAVLHRIARYKEQVHALEQAQREQRALVLRPQVKSIPLFTQNEDKIRAYYQHGCELVDQRWTEITAFLESRTLTQ
;
A
#
# COMPACT_ATOMS: atom_id res chain seq x y z
N TYR A 1 -24.82 3.71 -42.53
CA TYR A 1 -24.96 4.62 -41.34
C TYR A 1 -23.65 4.83 -40.55
N ILE A 2 -22.59 4.00 -40.75
CA ILE A 2 -21.31 4.13 -40.02
C ILE A 2 -20.28 5.01 -40.73
N LYS A 3 -20.44 5.31 -41.99
CA LYS A 3 -19.49 6.12 -42.79
C LYS A 3 -19.62 7.66 -42.62
N TYR A 4 -20.68 8.15 -42.01
CA TYR A 4 -20.89 9.59 -41.82
C TYR A 4 -20.45 10.15 -40.47
N SER A 5 -20.24 9.29 -39.47
CA SER A 5 -19.78 9.69 -38.12
C SER A 5 -18.27 9.98 -38.05
N LEU A 6 -17.46 9.37 -38.88
CA LEU A 6 -15.99 9.55 -38.88
C LEU A 6 -15.52 10.84 -39.56
N ARG A 7 -16.32 11.43 -40.47
CA ARG A 7 -15.98 12.71 -41.12
C ARG A 7 -16.31 13.92 -40.26
N PHE A 8 -17.24 13.80 -39.33
CA PHE A 8 -17.61 14.90 -38.41
C PHE A 8 -16.57 15.06 -37.28
N LEU A 9 -15.96 13.99 -36.82
CA LEU A 9 -14.88 14.02 -35.84
C LEU A 9 -13.56 14.60 -36.41
N PHE A 10 -13.30 14.40 -37.70
CA PHE A 10 -12.08 14.90 -38.35
C PHE A 10 -12.12 16.42 -38.67
N HIS A 11 -13.29 17.03 -38.68
CA HIS A 11 -13.44 18.48 -38.91
C HIS A 11 -13.45 19.30 -37.61
N LEU A 12 -13.77 18.68 -36.47
CA LEU A 12 -13.69 19.30 -35.14
C LEU A 12 -12.27 19.39 -34.59
N THR A 13 -11.37 18.52 -35.02
CA THR A 13 -9.97 18.53 -34.58
C THR A 13 -9.09 19.54 -35.32
N LYS A 14 -9.51 20.06 -36.49
CA LYS A 14 -8.70 21.02 -37.26
C LYS A 14 -8.86 22.48 -36.83
N ASN A 15 -9.88 22.82 -36.05
CA ASN A 15 -10.14 24.22 -35.63
C ASN A 15 -9.78 24.53 -34.16
N LEU A 16 -9.15 23.59 -33.45
CA LEU A 16 -8.73 23.73 -32.04
C LEU A 16 -7.22 23.79 -31.81
N THR A 17 -6.41 23.89 -32.89
CA THR A 17 -4.93 23.80 -32.79
C THR A 17 -4.21 25.16 -32.77
N THR A 18 -4.86 26.30 -32.50
CA THR A 18 -4.15 27.59 -32.50
C THR A 18 -4.13 28.37 -31.17
N HIS A 19 -4.68 27.84 -30.07
CA HIS A 19 -4.57 28.59 -28.80
C HIS A 19 -4.57 27.70 -27.53
N LEU A 20 -3.78 26.61 -27.49
CA LEU A 20 -3.48 25.88 -26.22
C LEU A 20 -2.19 25.09 -26.37
N SER A 21 -1.08 25.81 -26.59
CA SER A 21 0.25 25.28 -26.35
C SER A 21 0.54 25.30 -24.84
N HIS A 22 0.98 24.18 -24.30
CA HIS A 22 1.49 23.90 -22.96
C HIS A 22 0.44 23.48 -21.91
N ASN A 23 -0.26 22.38 -22.02
CA ASN A 23 -0.67 21.56 -20.87
C ASN A 23 -1.56 20.34 -21.21
N LEU A 24 -1.52 19.82 -22.43
CA LEU A 24 -2.37 18.66 -22.80
C LEU A 24 -1.59 17.41 -23.24
N CYS A 25 -0.31 17.28 -22.88
CA CYS A 25 0.48 16.08 -23.18
C CYS A 25 0.67 15.10 -22.01
N ALA A 26 -0.04 15.27 -20.89
CA ALA A 26 0.19 14.46 -19.68
C ALA A 26 -1.00 13.55 -19.27
N ILE A 27 -1.99 13.31 -20.14
CA ILE A 27 -3.17 12.50 -19.75
C ILE A 27 -3.47 11.41 -20.80
N LEU A 28 -2.46 10.72 -21.27
CA LEU A 28 -2.66 9.44 -21.96
C LEU A 28 -1.70 8.44 -21.33
N PRO A 29 -2.19 7.32 -20.75
CA PRO A 29 -1.29 6.23 -20.41
C PRO A 29 -0.62 5.77 -21.69
N LEU A 30 0.70 5.69 -21.68
CA LEU A 30 1.60 5.28 -22.78
C LEU A 30 1.37 3.82 -23.21
N PHE A 31 0.15 3.37 -23.48
CA PHE A 31 -0.15 2.02 -23.96
C PHE A 31 -1.37 1.97 -24.88
N PHE A 32 -1.38 2.76 -25.96
CA PHE A 32 -2.16 2.43 -27.14
C PHE A 32 -1.20 2.08 -28.29
N SER A 33 -0.85 0.81 -28.39
CA SER A 33 -0.27 0.25 -29.59
C SER A 33 -1.38 -0.38 -30.44
N GLU A 34 -1.53 0.10 -31.68
CA GLU A 34 -2.42 -0.46 -32.68
C GLU A 34 -1.91 -1.83 -33.19
N ARG A 35 -1.88 -2.83 -32.34
CA ARG A 35 -1.82 -4.26 -32.71
C ARG A 35 -2.14 -5.05 -31.46
N GLY A 36 -3.32 -5.62 -31.32
CA GLY A 36 -3.75 -6.73 -30.46
C GLY A 36 -2.84 -7.17 -29.30
N VAL A 37 -2.25 -6.24 -28.55
CA VAL A 37 -1.38 -6.50 -27.40
C VAL A 37 -2.27 -6.36 -26.18
N THR A 38 -2.53 -7.46 -25.50
CA THR A 38 -3.01 -7.46 -24.11
C THR A 38 -2.19 -6.45 -23.32
N SER A 39 -2.85 -5.43 -22.78
CA SER A 39 -2.18 -4.41 -21.95
C SER A 39 -1.56 -5.10 -20.74
N PHE A 40 -0.24 -5.00 -20.61
CA PHE A 40 0.52 -5.60 -19.52
C PHE A 40 0.16 -4.88 -18.22
N MET A 41 -0.39 -5.59 -17.23
CA MET A 41 -0.87 -5.01 -15.99
C MET A 41 0.20 -5.11 -14.89
N ILE A 42 0.72 -3.98 -14.45
CA ILE A 42 1.71 -3.90 -13.36
C ILE A 42 1.00 -3.56 -12.05
N GLY A 43 1.26 -4.35 -11.01
CA GLY A 43 0.84 -4.10 -9.65
C GLY A 43 1.96 -3.53 -8.78
N ILE A 44 1.60 -2.90 -7.64
CA ILE A 44 2.53 -2.54 -6.58
C ILE A 44 1.99 -3.03 -5.23
N ALA A 45 2.78 -3.83 -4.51
CA ALA A 45 2.46 -4.36 -3.19
C ALA A 45 3.31 -3.66 -2.12
N LEU A 46 2.66 -3.07 -1.12
CA LEU A 46 3.30 -2.27 -0.07
C LEU A 46 3.16 -2.97 1.29
N GLU A 47 4.29 -3.50 1.80
CA GLU A 47 4.34 -4.14 3.12
C GLU A 47 4.03 -3.14 4.23
N GLY A 48 3.35 -3.63 5.29
CA GLY A 48 3.16 -2.88 6.53
C GLY A 48 4.43 -2.78 7.38
N GLY A 49 4.54 -1.73 8.21
CA GLY A 49 5.75 -1.58 9.00
C GLY A 49 5.77 -0.37 9.94
N ALA A 50 4.63 0.23 10.25
CA ALA A 50 4.57 1.47 11.03
C ALA A 50 5.59 2.50 10.48
N GLU A 51 6.48 3.11 11.31
CA GLU A 51 7.46 4.10 10.84
C GLU A 51 8.51 3.56 9.86
N ARG A 52 8.69 2.23 9.76
CA ARG A 52 9.51 1.63 8.70
C ARG A 52 8.94 1.90 7.30
N SER A 53 7.63 2.13 7.18
CA SER A 53 7.00 2.48 5.92
C SER A 53 7.40 3.88 5.41
N SER A 54 8.22 4.65 6.18
CA SER A 54 8.87 5.84 5.63
C SER A 54 9.80 5.51 4.46
N PHE A 55 10.41 4.31 4.45
CA PHE A 55 11.12 3.82 3.26
C PHE A 55 10.17 3.64 2.07
N THR A 56 9.00 3.01 2.32
CA THR A 56 7.96 2.87 1.29
C THR A 56 7.49 4.21 0.77
N ALA A 57 7.28 5.20 1.66
CA ALA A 57 6.94 6.57 1.29
C ALA A 57 7.98 7.17 0.33
N GLY A 58 9.28 7.00 0.62
CA GLY A 58 10.36 7.44 -0.26
C GLY A 58 10.35 6.75 -1.62
N VAL A 59 10.10 5.43 -1.64
CA VAL A 59 10.00 4.65 -2.88
C VAL A 59 8.84 5.15 -3.75
N ILE A 60 7.62 5.27 -3.20
CA ILE A 60 6.46 5.72 -3.99
C ILE A 60 6.62 7.16 -4.47
N ASP A 61 7.19 8.05 -3.66
CA ASP A 61 7.44 9.44 -4.05
C ASP A 61 8.46 9.53 -5.20
N ALA A 62 9.51 8.71 -5.16
CA ALA A 62 10.49 8.65 -6.25
C ALA A 62 9.93 8.03 -7.54
N LEU A 63 8.99 7.08 -7.42
CA LEU A 63 8.25 6.54 -8.56
C LEU A 63 7.29 7.60 -9.15
N MET A 64 6.55 8.31 -8.29
CA MET A 64 5.68 9.42 -8.71
C MET A 64 6.45 10.56 -9.37
N ALA A 65 7.65 10.90 -8.87
CA ALA A 65 8.53 11.91 -9.47
C ALA A 65 8.98 11.53 -10.89
N ARG A 66 8.89 10.25 -11.26
CA ARG A 66 9.16 9.72 -12.61
C ARG A 66 7.91 9.43 -13.41
N ASP A 67 6.77 9.94 -12.94
CA ASP A 67 5.43 9.73 -13.54
C ASP A 67 5.07 8.24 -13.70
N PHE A 68 5.64 7.37 -12.85
CA PHE A 68 5.30 5.95 -12.84
C PHE A 68 4.17 5.68 -11.85
N TYR A 69 3.08 5.09 -12.35
CA TYR A 69 1.91 4.64 -11.60
C TYR A 69 1.52 3.23 -12.01
N ALA A 70 1.43 2.34 -11.03
CA ALA A 70 0.93 0.99 -11.25
C ALA A 70 -0.58 0.99 -11.58
N ALA A 71 -1.04 -0.03 -12.30
CA ALA A 71 -2.47 -0.20 -12.60
C ALA A 71 -3.27 -0.67 -11.37
N ALA A 72 -2.61 -1.39 -10.47
CA ALA A 72 -3.19 -1.86 -9.21
C ALA A 72 -2.21 -1.67 -8.05
N ALA A 73 -2.71 -1.35 -6.88
CA ALA A 73 -1.92 -1.19 -5.66
C ALA A 73 -2.61 -1.86 -4.47
N SER A 74 -1.87 -2.67 -3.71
CA SER A 74 -2.36 -3.30 -2.49
C SER A 74 -1.41 -2.98 -1.34
N GLY A 75 -1.95 -2.58 -0.19
CA GLY A 75 -1.14 -2.16 0.95
C GLY A 75 -1.67 -2.65 2.28
N THR A 76 -0.74 -2.98 3.16
CA THR A 76 -1.02 -3.49 4.51
C THR A 76 -0.60 -2.47 5.56
N SER A 77 -1.47 -2.17 6.55
CA SER A 77 -1.12 -1.29 7.68
C SER A 77 -0.65 0.09 7.20
N ALA A 78 0.52 0.58 7.63
CA ALA A 78 1.08 1.84 7.11
C ALA A 78 1.29 1.83 5.59
N GLY A 79 1.46 0.65 4.96
CA GLY A 79 1.44 0.50 3.51
C GLY A 79 0.11 0.87 2.87
N ALA A 80 -1.02 0.66 3.57
CA ALA A 80 -2.35 1.11 3.11
C ALA A 80 -2.43 2.64 3.02
N GLY A 81 -1.85 3.36 4.00
CA GLY A 81 -1.70 4.83 3.92
C GLY A 81 -0.84 5.27 2.73
N CYS A 82 0.22 4.52 2.42
CA CYS A 82 1.04 4.78 1.24
C CYS A 82 0.27 4.55 -0.07
N VAL A 83 -0.57 3.50 -0.18
CA VAL A 83 -1.46 3.27 -1.34
C VAL A 83 -2.40 4.45 -1.56
N LEU A 84 -3.00 4.96 -0.47
CA LEU A 84 -3.89 6.13 -0.53
C LEU A 84 -3.18 7.33 -1.16
N ASN A 85 -1.98 7.66 -0.69
CA ASN A 85 -1.21 8.80 -1.19
C ASN A 85 -0.70 8.58 -2.63
N TYR A 86 -0.33 7.35 -2.97
CA TYR A 86 0.10 6.99 -4.31
C TYR A 86 -1.03 7.15 -5.33
N ARG A 87 -2.25 6.67 -5.02
CA ARG A 87 -3.43 6.86 -5.87
C ARG A 87 -3.86 8.33 -5.98
N SER A 88 -3.73 9.10 -4.89
CA SER A 88 -4.04 10.54 -4.91
C SER A 88 -2.92 11.40 -5.50
N ARG A 89 -1.82 10.79 -5.96
CA ARG A 89 -0.67 11.45 -6.61
C ARG A 89 -0.02 12.54 -5.77
N GLN A 90 0.03 12.34 -4.46
CA GLN A 90 0.51 13.33 -3.50
C GLN A 90 1.85 12.93 -2.90
N GLN A 91 2.93 13.53 -3.40
CA GLN A 91 4.28 13.35 -2.86
C GLN A 91 4.41 13.99 -1.47
N GLY A 92 5.21 13.38 -0.60
CA GLY A 92 5.55 13.89 0.73
C GLY A 92 4.49 13.63 1.81
N VAL A 93 3.22 13.42 1.46
CA VAL A 93 2.13 13.31 2.44
C VAL A 93 2.31 12.08 3.34
N SER A 94 2.76 10.93 2.82
CA SER A 94 3.03 9.75 3.65
C SER A 94 4.11 10.01 4.70
N LEU A 95 5.18 10.71 4.34
CA LEU A 95 6.23 11.08 5.29
C LEU A 95 5.72 12.05 6.35
N GLU A 96 4.98 13.07 5.95
CA GLU A 96 4.39 14.04 6.89
C GLU A 96 3.46 13.38 7.89
N MET A 97 2.61 12.46 7.43
CA MET A 97 1.72 11.69 8.29
C MET A 97 2.49 10.88 9.33
N MET A 98 3.53 10.13 8.92
CA MET A 98 4.35 9.34 9.84
C MET A 98 5.09 10.20 10.86
N ILE A 99 5.52 11.41 10.48
CA ILE A 99 6.14 12.37 11.41
C ILE A 99 5.11 12.91 12.39
N MET A 100 3.91 13.23 11.94
CA MET A 100 2.84 13.81 12.76
C MET A 100 2.26 12.79 13.76
N GLU A 101 2.06 11.55 13.36
CA GLU A 101 1.51 10.49 14.22
C GLU A 101 2.32 10.24 15.49
N ARG A 102 3.61 10.65 15.51
CA ARG A 102 4.49 10.50 16.68
C ARG A 102 4.25 11.46 17.80
N HIS A 103 3.45 12.49 17.62
CA HIS A 103 3.15 13.39 18.71
C HIS A 103 2.48 12.61 19.85
N SER A 104 3.01 12.75 21.06
CA SER A 104 2.54 12.07 22.28
C SER A 104 1.05 12.28 22.59
N ARG A 105 0.41 13.21 21.90
CA ARG A 105 -1.03 13.47 21.96
C ARG A 105 -1.87 12.36 21.30
N TYR A 106 -1.31 11.62 20.33
CA TYR A 106 -2.06 10.67 19.50
C TYR A 106 -1.52 9.24 19.55
N PHE A 107 -0.32 9.07 20.10
CA PHE A 107 0.40 7.80 20.07
C PHE A 107 1.28 7.62 21.32
N GLY A 108 1.42 6.36 21.76
CA GLY A 108 2.38 5.94 22.76
C GLY A 108 1.82 5.88 24.20
N ILE A 109 2.73 5.66 25.16
CA ILE A 109 2.39 5.40 26.56
C ILE A 109 1.66 6.59 27.22
N ARG A 110 2.02 7.82 26.87
CA ARG A 110 1.34 9.02 27.39
C ARG A 110 -0.09 9.10 26.89
N HIS A 111 -0.32 8.83 25.60
CA HIS A 111 -1.65 8.77 25.03
C HIS A 111 -2.48 7.66 25.70
N MET A 112 -1.89 6.48 25.88
CA MET A 112 -2.54 5.35 26.55
C MET A 112 -2.91 5.67 28.00
N ALA A 113 -2.06 6.37 28.74
CA ALA A 113 -2.34 6.75 30.13
C ALA A 113 -3.54 7.72 30.24
N HIS A 114 -3.81 8.55 29.24
CA HIS A 114 -4.91 9.51 29.20
C HIS A 114 -6.20 8.98 28.61
N THR A 115 -6.11 8.07 27.63
CA THR A 115 -7.27 7.65 26.82
C THR A 115 -7.57 6.15 26.90
N GLY A 116 -6.69 5.36 27.52
CA GLY A 116 -6.75 3.90 27.52
C GLY A 116 -6.33 3.26 26.18
N ARG A 117 -5.96 4.05 25.18
CA ARG A 117 -5.59 3.60 23.82
C ARG A 117 -4.16 3.98 23.49
N PHE A 118 -3.41 3.07 22.88
CA PHE A 118 -2.02 3.33 22.49
C PHE A 118 -1.91 4.17 21.21
N LEU A 119 -2.86 4.01 20.28
CA LEU A 119 -2.95 4.72 19.01
C LEU A 119 -4.39 5.22 18.80
N ASN A 120 -4.54 6.46 18.34
CA ASN A 120 -5.82 7.04 17.96
C ASN A 120 -6.06 6.90 16.45
N LEU A 121 -6.64 5.76 16.03
CA LEU A 121 -6.95 5.49 14.63
C LEU A 121 -7.96 6.48 14.02
N ASP A 122 -8.89 6.99 14.84
CA ASP A 122 -9.89 7.95 14.35
C ASP A 122 -9.24 9.28 14.00
N HIS A 123 -8.30 9.75 14.85
CA HIS A 123 -7.54 10.95 14.55
C HIS A 123 -6.65 10.75 13.32
N MET A 124 -5.94 9.63 13.22
CA MET A 124 -5.14 9.28 12.03
C MET A 124 -5.99 9.35 10.76
N ALA A 125 -7.18 8.72 10.75
CA ALA A 125 -8.08 8.74 9.61
C ALA A 125 -8.57 10.16 9.26
N GLN A 126 -8.87 10.99 10.27
CA GLN A 126 -9.27 12.38 10.06
C GLN A 126 -8.17 13.23 9.44
N GLU A 127 -6.92 13.04 9.89
CA GLU A 127 -5.76 13.75 9.33
C GLU A 127 -5.48 13.34 7.88
N TYR A 128 -5.54 12.05 7.56
CA TYR A 128 -5.49 11.61 6.16
C TYR A 128 -6.63 12.23 5.35
N ALA A 129 -7.87 12.20 5.87
CA ALA A 129 -9.02 12.75 5.19
C ALA A 129 -8.91 14.26 4.92
N SER A 130 -8.21 15.01 5.78
CA SER A 130 -8.00 16.45 5.60
C SER A 130 -6.94 16.80 4.58
N ARG A 131 -6.00 15.87 4.28
CA ARG A 131 -4.83 16.10 3.41
C ARG A 131 -4.99 15.53 2.01
N ILE A 132 -5.83 14.49 1.85
CA ILE A 132 -6.01 13.81 0.57
C ILE A 132 -6.76 14.68 -0.43
N ASP A 133 -6.19 14.83 -1.61
CA ASP A 133 -6.93 15.36 -2.77
C ASP A 133 -7.93 14.32 -3.25
N TRP A 134 -9.16 14.48 -2.76
CA TRP A 134 -10.24 13.57 -3.04
C TRP A 134 -10.61 13.53 -4.51
N THR A 135 -10.49 14.66 -5.20
CA THR A 135 -10.81 14.75 -6.63
C THR A 135 -9.84 13.93 -7.45
N VAL A 136 -8.54 14.07 -7.20
CA VAL A 136 -7.50 13.26 -7.86
C VAL A 136 -7.69 11.80 -7.52
N TYR A 137 -7.91 11.44 -6.24
CA TYR A 137 -8.13 10.07 -5.79
C TYR A 137 -9.27 9.38 -6.56
N GLN A 138 -10.42 10.05 -6.73
CA GLN A 138 -11.58 9.49 -7.44
C GLN A 138 -11.39 9.38 -8.95
N GLN A 139 -10.69 10.34 -9.54
CA GLN A 139 -10.50 10.39 -11.00
C GLN A 139 -9.38 9.49 -11.48
N PHE A 140 -8.44 9.13 -10.61
CA PHE A 140 -7.29 8.32 -11.02
C PHE A 140 -7.67 6.83 -11.10
N ALA A 141 -7.59 6.27 -12.31
CA ALA A 141 -7.98 4.91 -12.62
C ALA A 141 -6.91 3.89 -12.13
N MET A 142 -6.87 3.63 -10.83
CA MET A 142 -6.02 2.63 -10.20
C MET A 142 -6.91 1.72 -9.33
N GLN A 143 -6.76 0.40 -9.48
CA GLN A 143 -7.36 -0.54 -8.54
C GLN A 143 -6.61 -0.49 -7.20
N THR A 144 -7.31 -0.40 -6.08
CA THR A 144 -6.66 -0.29 -4.78
C THR A 144 -7.34 -1.17 -3.74
N ASP A 145 -6.50 -1.90 -2.98
CA ASP A 145 -6.92 -2.73 -1.85
C ASP A 145 -6.19 -2.31 -0.58
N PHE A 146 -6.92 -2.29 0.52
CA PHE A 146 -6.43 -2.06 1.88
C PHE A 146 -6.54 -3.36 2.66
N VAL A 147 -5.41 -3.99 2.93
CA VAL A 147 -5.40 -5.35 3.49
C VAL A 147 -5.69 -5.29 4.98
N ALA A 148 -6.70 -6.04 5.41
CA ALA A 148 -7.03 -6.28 6.82
C ALA A 148 -7.09 -7.78 7.11
N THR A 149 -7.14 -8.15 8.38
CA THR A 149 -7.39 -9.52 8.82
C THR A 149 -8.80 -9.62 9.40
N CYS A 150 -9.64 -10.44 8.84
CA CYS A 150 -10.99 -10.70 9.36
C CYS A 150 -10.91 -11.45 10.69
N CYS A 151 -11.59 -10.93 11.72
CA CYS A 151 -11.55 -11.54 13.05
C CYS A 151 -12.30 -12.85 13.13
N GLU A 152 -13.34 -13.03 12.34
CA GLU A 152 -14.24 -14.19 12.36
C GLU A 152 -13.56 -15.45 11.82
N ASP A 153 -12.79 -15.34 10.74
CA ASP A 153 -12.14 -16.47 10.06
C ASP A 153 -10.60 -16.45 10.15
N GLY A 154 -9.98 -15.33 10.54
CA GLY A 154 -8.53 -15.18 10.64
C GLY A 154 -7.81 -15.02 9.29
N GLU A 155 -8.59 -14.88 8.20
CA GLU A 155 -8.07 -14.80 6.83
C GLU A 155 -7.90 -13.34 6.36
N PRO A 156 -7.10 -13.10 5.31
CA PRO A 156 -6.96 -11.77 4.74
C PRO A 156 -8.26 -11.28 4.09
N ALA A 157 -8.54 -10.00 4.27
CA ALA A 157 -9.61 -9.28 3.60
C ALA A 157 -9.02 -8.10 2.83
N TYR A 158 -9.32 -8.04 1.55
CA TYR A 158 -8.86 -6.99 0.64
C TYR A 158 -9.99 -5.98 0.50
N LEU A 159 -9.94 -4.95 1.37
CA LEU A 159 -11.00 -3.95 1.48
C LEU A 159 -10.83 -2.89 0.40
N THR A 160 -11.90 -2.60 -0.31
CA THR A 160 -11.94 -1.54 -1.33
C THR A 160 -12.84 -0.40 -0.87
N ASP A 161 -12.70 0.78 -1.46
CA ASP A 161 -13.67 1.84 -1.31
C ASP A 161 -14.91 1.60 -2.20
N ASP A 162 -16.02 2.23 -1.83
CA ASP A 162 -17.28 2.27 -2.59
C ASP A 162 -17.51 3.66 -3.23
N GLY A 163 -16.46 4.46 -3.33
CA GLY A 163 -16.52 5.85 -3.73
C GLY A 163 -16.83 6.82 -2.58
N SER A 164 -17.05 6.33 -1.34
CA SER A 164 -17.27 7.18 -0.16
C SER A 164 -16.02 7.33 0.69
N ARG A 165 -15.80 8.54 1.21
CA ARG A 165 -14.71 8.81 2.17
C ARG A 165 -14.84 7.96 3.42
N HIS A 166 -16.06 7.78 3.93
CA HIS A 166 -16.31 7.04 5.14
C HIS A 166 -15.81 5.59 5.04
N ARG A 167 -16.20 4.87 3.98
CA ARG A 167 -15.76 3.50 3.76
C ARG A 167 -14.26 3.39 3.56
N LEU A 168 -13.68 4.27 2.73
CA LEU A 168 -12.24 4.31 2.49
C LEU A 168 -11.44 4.43 3.79
N PHE A 169 -11.76 5.44 4.62
CA PHE A 169 -11.01 5.64 5.86
C PHE A 169 -11.32 4.58 6.92
N THR A 170 -12.49 3.95 6.90
CA THR A 170 -12.79 2.79 7.74
C THR A 170 -11.96 1.57 7.31
N ALA A 171 -11.79 1.33 6.01
CA ALA A 171 -10.92 0.27 5.49
C ALA A 171 -9.45 0.49 5.87
N ILE A 172 -8.95 1.73 5.78
CA ILE A 172 -7.59 2.07 6.22
C ILE A 172 -7.43 1.89 7.73
N LYS A 173 -8.40 2.32 8.54
CA LYS A 173 -8.40 2.06 9.99
C LYS A 173 -8.36 0.56 10.30
N ALA A 174 -9.14 -0.24 9.60
CA ALA A 174 -9.16 -1.70 9.74
C ALA A 174 -7.78 -2.30 9.43
N SER A 175 -7.16 -1.85 8.32
CA SER A 175 -5.81 -2.26 7.93
C SER A 175 -4.73 -1.91 8.95
N CYS A 176 -4.91 -0.83 9.74
CA CYS A 176 -3.96 -0.33 10.75
C CYS A 176 -4.31 -0.73 12.20
N ALA A 177 -5.39 -1.47 12.42
CA ALA A 177 -5.85 -1.84 13.77
C ALA A 177 -5.01 -2.97 14.38
N LEU A 178 -3.80 -2.64 14.86
CA LEU A 178 -2.88 -3.62 15.46
C LEU A 178 -3.52 -4.37 16.64
N PRO A 179 -3.49 -5.72 16.66
CA PRO A 179 -3.97 -6.50 17.79
C PRO A 179 -3.35 -6.05 19.11
N ILE A 180 -4.13 -6.13 20.20
CA ILE A 180 -3.75 -5.71 21.58
C ILE A 180 -3.70 -4.18 21.75
N ILE A 181 -3.26 -3.45 20.72
CA ILE A 181 -3.05 -1.99 20.76
C ILE A 181 -4.34 -1.24 20.40
N CYS A 182 -5.09 -1.80 19.43
CA CYS A 182 -6.35 -1.24 18.93
C CYS A 182 -7.50 -2.24 19.10
N GLU A 183 -8.71 -1.70 19.21
CA GLU A 183 -9.92 -2.51 19.09
C GLU A 183 -10.14 -2.91 17.63
N PRO A 184 -10.75 -4.09 17.35
CA PRO A 184 -11.17 -4.44 16.02
C PRO A 184 -12.12 -3.39 15.42
N VAL A 185 -11.93 -3.10 14.15
CA VAL A 185 -12.75 -2.14 13.39
C VAL A 185 -13.89 -2.87 12.72
N GLU A 186 -15.11 -2.40 12.91
CA GLU A 186 -16.28 -2.95 12.23
C GLU A 186 -16.45 -2.31 10.84
N LEU A 187 -16.66 -3.15 9.84
CA LEU A 187 -17.01 -2.76 8.47
C LEU A 187 -17.89 -3.86 7.85
N ASP A 188 -19.01 -3.49 7.27
CA ASP A 188 -19.98 -4.41 6.62
C ASP A 188 -20.41 -5.58 7.53
N GLY A 189 -20.58 -5.33 8.83
CA GLY A 189 -21.04 -6.34 9.81
C GLY A 189 -19.98 -7.38 10.21
N LYS A 190 -18.71 -7.20 9.79
CA LYS A 190 -17.56 -7.99 10.22
C LYS A 190 -16.56 -7.13 10.97
N HIS A 191 -15.70 -7.79 11.75
CA HIS A 191 -14.64 -7.12 12.51
C HIS A 191 -13.27 -7.41 11.91
N TYR A 192 -12.43 -6.40 11.88
CA TYR A 192 -11.11 -6.47 11.27
C TYR A 192 -10.01 -5.94 12.18
N VAL A 193 -8.86 -6.55 12.08
CA VAL A 193 -7.60 -6.07 12.65
C VAL A 193 -6.54 -5.92 11.56
N ASP A 194 -5.37 -5.42 11.93
CA ASP A 194 -4.25 -5.15 11.02
C ASP A 194 -3.96 -6.31 10.06
N GLY A 195 -3.84 -6.00 8.79
CA GLY A 195 -3.61 -6.95 7.71
C GLY A 195 -2.32 -7.73 7.83
N SER A 196 -1.33 -7.20 8.55
CA SER A 196 -0.02 -7.86 8.76
C SER A 196 -0.11 -9.18 9.53
N ILE A 197 -1.27 -9.54 10.06
CA ILE A 197 -1.51 -10.85 10.69
C ILE A 197 -1.73 -11.92 9.62
N ALA A 198 -2.57 -11.64 8.62
CA ALA A 198 -2.98 -12.62 7.61
C ALA A 198 -2.21 -12.46 6.28
N ASP A 199 -1.99 -11.24 5.80
CA ASP A 199 -1.25 -10.98 4.58
C ASP A 199 -0.37 -9.71 4.69
N PRO A 200 0.86 -9.85 5.25
CA PRO A 200 1.80 -8.74 5.40
C PRO A 200 2.38 -8.23 4.07
N ILE A 201 2.42 -9.05 3.00
CA ILE A 201 3.03 -8.73 1.69
C ILE A 201 2.06 -9.12 0.58
N PRO A 202 1.10 -8.25 0.21
CA PRO A 202 -0.07 -8.63 -0.59
C PRO A 202 0.21 -8.75 -2.10
N PHE A 203 1.37 -9.30 -2.48
CA PHE A 203 1.76 -9.44 -3.88
C PHE A 203 1.07 -10.59 -4.60
N LEU A 204 0.81 -11.71 -3.88
CA LEU A 204 0.11 -12.86 -4.45
C LEU A 204 -1.31 -12.47 -4.86
N HIS A 205 -2.00 -11.72 -4.02
CA HIS A 205 -3.33 -11.20 -4.33
C HIS A 205 -3.33 -10.39 -5.64
N LEU A 206 -2.37 -9.49 -5.84
CA LEU A 206 -2.27 -8.73 -7.08
C LEU A 206 -2.01 -9.62 -8.31
N LEU A 207 -1.19 -10.66 -8.16
CA LEU A 207 -0.97 -11.64 -9.23
C LEU A 207 -2.23 -12.44 -9.55
N GLU A 208 -3.03 -12.79 -8.53
CA GLU A 208 -4.33 -13.47 -8.67
C GLU A 208 -5.40 -12.57 -9.28
N GLN A 209 -5.33 -11.26 -9.04
CA GLN A 209 -6.19 -10.25 -9.66
C GLN A 209 -5.82 -9.94 -11.12
N GLY A 210 -4.82 -10.63 -11.68
CA GLY A 210 -4.45 -10.52 -13.09
C GLY A 210 -3.29 -9.56 -13.37
N CYS A 211 -2.56 -9.08 -12.35
CA CYS A 211 -1.31 -8.40 -12.60
C CYS A 211 -0.29 -9.39 -13.19
N ASP A 212 0.33 -9.03 -14.31
CA ASP A 212 1.39 -9.82 -14.93
C ASP A 212 2.65 -9.80 -14.07
N LYS A 213 2.95 -8.64 -13.48
CA LYS A 213 4.10 -8.38 -12.62
C LYS A 213 3.76 -7.46 -11.46
N VAL A 214 4.53 -7.59 -10.38
CA VAL A 214 4.34 -6.78 -9.17
C VAL A 214 5.68 -6.19 -8.70
N ILE A 215 5.72 -4.87 -8.49
CA ILE A 215 6.77 -4.25 -7.67
C ILE A 215 6.38 -4.45 -6.21
N VAL A 216 7.26 -5.07 -5.42
CA VAL A 216 7.02 -5.35 -4.01
C VAL A 216 7.95 -4.49 -3.17
N VAL A 217 7.38 -3.63 -2.33
CA VAL A 217 8.15 -2.77 -1.42
C VAL A 217 8.10 -3.33 -0.02
N LEU A 218 9.24 -3.80 0.47
CA LEU A 218 9.40 -4.30 1.83
C LEU A 218 9.95 -3.20 2.75
N THR A 219 9.49 -3.19 4.00
CA THR A 219 9.86 -2.17 4.99
C THR A 219 11.04 -2.59 5.86
N GLY A 220 11.39 -3.87 5.84
CA GLY A 220 12.50 -4.44 6.58
C GLY A 220 13.69 -4.81 5.70
N SER A 221 14.92 -4.58 6.21
CA SER A 221 16.13 -5.13 5.60
C SER A 221 16.09 -6.68 5.62
N GLU A 222 16.99 -7.32 4.89
CA GLU A 222 17.03 -8.80 4.75
C GLU A 222 17.05 -9.55 6.10
N HIS A 223 17.69 -8.96 7.11
CA HIS A 223 17.80 -9.55 8.44
C HIS A 223 16.70 -9.09 9.41
N ALA A 224 15.74 -8.30 8.96
CA ALA A 224 14.63 -7.87 9.79
C ALA A 224 13.72 -9.07 10.13
N ARG A 225 13.36 -9.15 11.42
CA ARG A 225 12.46 -10.22 11.89
C ARG A 225 11.04 -9.66 12.02
N PRO A 226 10.02 -10.45 11.65
CA PRO A 226 8.63 -10.07 11.90
C PRO A 226 8.36 -10.03 13.41
N THR A 227 7.37 -9.24 13.82
CA THR A 227 6.95 -9.17 15.23
C THR A 227 6.45 -10.53 15.71
N ASP A 228 6.99 -11.00 16.84
CA ASP A 228 6.60 -12.25 17.48
C ASP A 228 5.61 -11.99 18.61
N TYR A 229 4.37 -12.40 18.41
CA TYR A 229 3.31 -12.29 19.40
C TYR A 229 3.21 -13.50 20.34
N THR A 230 3.98 -14.57 20.13
CA THR A 230 3.87 -15.83 20.91
C THR A 230 4.14 -15.63 22.39
N ARG A 231 5.02 -14.67 22.75
CA ARG A 231 5.30 -14.29 24.14
C ARG A 231 4.09 -13.66 24.85
N LEU A 232 3.14 -13.12 24.10
CA LEU A 232 1.90 -12.52 24.61
C LEU A 232 0.72 -13.48 24.56
N ARG A 233 0.98 -14.77 24.35
CA ARG A 233 -0.05 -15.82 24.23
C ARG A 233 -1.10 -15.82 25.33
N PRO A 234 -0.77 -15.64 26.65
CA PRO A 234 -1.79 -15.58 27.70
C PRO A 234 -2.75 -14.41 27.51
N LEU A 235 -2.23 -13.23 27.16
CA LEU A 235 -3.03 -12.01 26.90
C LEU A 235 -3.88 -12.20 25.64
N LEU A 236 -3.31 -12.69 24.55
CA LEU A 236 -4.04 -12.97 23.32
C LEU A 236 -5.18 -13.97 23.53
N ARG A 237 -4.94 -15.00 24.36
CA ARG A 237 -5.97 -15.97 24.73
C ARG A 237 -7.13 -15.31 25.46
N GLN A 238 -6.84 -14.43 26.40
CA GLN A 238 -7.85 -13.69 27.15
C GLN A 238 -8.68 -12.77 26.25
N LEU A 239 -8.01 -12.04 25.33
CA LEU A 239 -8.66 -11.05 24.46
C LEU A 239 -9.47 -11.69 23.34
N TYR A 240 -8.92 -12.75 22.69
CA TYR A 240 -9.46 -13.23 21.41
C TYR A 240 -9.98 -14.64 21.43
N ALA A 241 -9.44 -15.57 22.25
CA ALA A 241 -9.73 -17.00 22.07
C ALA A 241 -11.21 -17.36 22.23
N LYS A 242 -12.00 -16.62 23.00
CA LYS A 242 -13.43 -16.85 23.17
C LYS A 242 -14.27 -16.18 22.07
N LYS A 243 -13.96 -14.93 21.72
CA LYS A 243 -14.75 -14.12 20.79
C LYS A 243 -14.33 -14.36 19.32
N TYR A 244 -13.03 -14.50 19.07
CA TYR A 244 -12.42 -14.61 17.74
C TYR A 244 -11.37 -15.74 17.74
N PRO A 245 -11.74 -17.02 17.85
CA PRO A 245 -10.80 -18.13 17.97
C PRO A 245 -9.88 -18.25 16.73
N MET A 246 -10.40 -17.97 15.53
CA MET A 246 -9.60 -18.01 14.29
C MET A 246 -8.57 -16.89 14.24
N LEU A 247 -8.92 -15.66 14.65
CA LEU A 247 -7.94 -14.59 14.80
C LEU A 247 -6.84 -14.96 15.80
N TYR A 248 -7.22 -15.56 16.96
CA TYR A 248 -6.22 -16.00 17.94
C TYR A 248 -5.20 -16.96 17.32
N HIS A 249 -5.66 -17.93 16.51
CA HIS A 249 -4.78 -18.84 15.78
C HIS A 249 -3.95 -18.10 14.73
N ALA A 250 -4.53 -17.22 13.92
CA ALA A 250 -3.83 -16.46 12.91
C ALA A 250 -2.66 -15.63 13.51
N VAL A 251 -2.91 -14.93 14.63
CA VAL A 251 -1.87 -14.14 15.33
C VAL A 251 -0.70 -15.01 15.79
N LEU A 252 -0.96 -16.22 16.29
CA LEU A 252 0.10 -17.15 16.73
C LEU A 252 0.89 -17.73 15.55
N HIS A 253 0.29 -17.89 14.38
CA HIS A 253 0.92 -18.45 13.19
C HIS A 253 1.51 -17.38 12.24
N ARG A 254 1.41 -16.10 12.60
CA ARG A 254 1.86 -14.97 11.77
C ARG A 254 3.30 -15.13 11.24
N ILE A 255 4.22 -15.60 12.07
CA ILE A 255 5.64 -15.78 11.66
C ILE A 255 5.78 -16.86 10.58
N ALA A 256 5.03 -17.96 10.70
CA ALA A 256 5.05 -19.03 9.69
C ALA A 256 4.51 -18.50 8.35
N ARG A 257 3.36 -17.83 8.39
CA ARG A 257 2.73 -17.20 7.21
C ARG A 257 3.67 -16.18 6.53
N TYR A 258 4.34 -15.33 7.31
CA TYR A 258 5.33 -14.39 6.77
C TYR A 258 6.48 -15.10 6.03
N LYS A 259 7.00 -16.18 6.60
CA LYS A 259 8.07 -16.97 5.96
C LYS A 259 7.60 -17.63 4.67
N GLU A 260 6.38 -18.15 4.64
CA GLU A 260 5.78 -18.74 3.45
C GLU A 260 5.65 -17.69 2.34
N GLN A 261 5.20 -16.47 2.67
CA GLN A 261 5.11 -15.38 1.71
C GLN A 261 6.48 -14.94 1.19
N VAL A 262 7.49 -14.83 2.06
CA VAL A 262 8.86 -14.51 1.63
C VAL A 262 9.40 -15.58 0.67
N HIS A 263 9.16 -16.86 0.94
CA HIS A 263 9.55 -17.95 0.05
C HIS A 263 8.81 -17.87 -1.32
N ALA A 264 7.51 -17.63 -1.30
CA ALA A 264 6.73 -17.41 -2.52
C ALA A 264 7.22 -16.18 -3.31
N LEU A 265 7.61 -15.11 -2.60
CA LEU A 265 8.17 -13.91 -3.21
C LEU A 265 9.51 -14.17 -3.90
N GLU A 266 10.39 -14.95 -3.26
CA GLU A 266 11.66 -15.37 -3.88
C GLU A 266 11.43 -16.21 -5.14
N GLN A 267 10.39 -17.04 -5.17
CA GLN A 267 10.02 -17.77 -6.37
C GLN A 267 9.51 -16.82 -7.46
N ALA A 268 8.59 -15.91 -7.13
CA ALA A 268 8.08 -14.92 -8.09
C ALA A 268 9.20 -14.02 -8.67
N GLN A 269 10.25 -13.71 -7.90
CA GLN A 269 11.44 -13.02 -8.40
C GLN A 269 12.21 -13.87 -9.42
N ARG A 270 12.44 -15.17 -9.15
CA ARG A 270 13.09 -16.08 -10.11
C ARG A 270 12.30 -16.22 -11.41
N GLU A 271 10.98 -16.16 -11.33
CA GLU A 271 10.05 -16.19 -12.47
C GLU A 271 9.91 -14.84 -13.16
N GLN A 272 10.62 -13.81 -12.71
CA GLN A 272 10.53 -12.44 -13.22
C GLN A 272 9.10 -11.84 -13.13
N ARG A 273 8.30 -12.32 -12.20
CA ARG A 273 6.96 -11.82 -11.89
C ARG A 273 6.94 -10.82 -10.74
N ALA A 274 8.00 -10.75 -9.94
CA ALA A 274 8.14 -9.77 -8.86
C ALA A 274 9.50 -9.07 -8.91
N LEU A 275 9.51 -7.76 -8.67
CA LEU A 275 10.71 -6.98 -8.37
C LEU A 275 10.63 -6.47 -6.95
N VAL A 276 11.61 -6.82 -6.12
CA VAL A 276 11.64 -6.43 -4.70
C VAL A 276 12.50 -5.21 -4.48
N LEU A 277 11.92 -4.17 -3.89
CA LEU A 277 12.60 -3.01 -3.34
C LEU A 277 12.59 -3.11 -1.82
N ARG A 278 13.76 -3.24 -1.20
CA ARG A 278 13.91 -3.34 0.25
C ARG A 278 15.06 -2.51 0.75
N PRO A 279 15.02 -2.05 2.03
CA PRO A 279 16.11 -1.30 2.61
C PRO A 279 17.43 -2.08 2.61
N GLN A 280 18.49 -1.44 2.14
CA GLN A 280 19.87 -1.96 2.17
C GLN A 280 20.63 -1.53 3.43
N VAL A 281 20.01 -0.67 4.23
CA VAL A 281 20.52 -0.22 5.54
C VAL A 281 19.80 -0.94 6.67
N LYS A 282 20.34 -0.87 7.89
CA LYS A 282 19.70 -1.44 9.08
C LYS A 282 18.31 -0.83 9.27
N SER A 283 17.31 -1.68 9.45
CA SER A 283 15.92 -1.25 9.70
C SER A 283 15.82 -0.41 10.97
N ILE A 284 15.07 0.69 10.89
CA ILE A 284 14.70 1.48 12.07
C ILE A 284 13.71 0.70 12.95
N PRO A 285 13.58 1.02 14.25
CA PRO A 285 12.53 0.42 15.09
C PRO A 285 11.13 0.71 14.54
N LEU A 286 10.19 -0.26 14.69
CA LEU A 286 8.80 -0.10 14.23
C LEU A 286 8.13 1.18 14.74
N PHE A 287 8.33 1.48 16.02
CA PHE A 287 7.73 2.62 16.71
C PHE A 287 8.81 3.60 17.18
N THR A 288 9.58 4.14 16.24
CA THR A 288 10.60 5.15 16.55
C THR A 288 9.99 6.54 16.64
N GLN A 289 10.39 7.32 17.65
CA GLN A 289 10.04 8.74 17.77
C GLN A 289 11.15 9.67 17.23
N ASN A 290 12.20 9.11 16.66
CA ASN A 290 13.32 9.89 16.14
C ASN A 290 13.04 10.29 14.68
N GLU A 291 12.76 11.58 14.48
CA GLU A 291 12.44 12.16 13.17
C GLU A 291 13.58 12.04 12.17
N ASP A 292 14.82 12.25 12.60
CA ASP A 292 15.97 12.15 11.72
C ASP A 292 16.10 10.73 11.14
N LYS A 293 15.81 9.70 11.97
CA LYS A 293 15.83 8.31 11.48
C LYS A 293 14.72 8.05 10.47
N ILE A 294 13.54 8.60 10.66
CA ILE A 294 12.40 8.46 9.73
C ILE A 294 12.74 9.16 8.41
N ARG A 295 13.24 10.41 8.47
CA ARG A 295 13.65 11.15 7.27
C ARG A 295 14.80 10.48 6.52
N ALA A 296 15.81 9.99 7.23
CA ALA A 296 16.92 9.25 6.62
C ALA A 296 16.44 7.94 5.95
N TYR A 297 15.46 7.26 6.54
CA TYR A 297 14.92 6.02 5.99
C TYR A 297 14.04 6.28 4.77
N TYR A 298 13.29 7.38 4.76
CA TYR A 298 12.58 7.90 3.59
C TYR A 298 13.55 8.26 2.46
N GLN A 299 14.59 9.05 2.77
CA GLN A 299 15.59 9.44 1.79
C GLN A 299 16.28 8.22 1.15
N HIS A 300 16.58 7.19 1.96
CA HIS A 300 17.11 5.92 1.46
C HIS A 300 16.14 5.24 0.46
N GLY A 301 14.82 5.34 0.67
CA GLY A 301 13.82 4.85 -0.28
C GLY A 301 13.89 5.57 -1.62
N CYS A 302 14.00 6.90 -1.59
CA CYS A 302 14.16 7.71 -2.80
C CYS A 302 15.45 7.34 -3.56
N GLU A 303 16.58 7.29 -2.85
CA GLU A 303 17.89 6.97 -3.42
C GLU A 303 17.94 5.56 -4.01
N LEU A 304 17.28 4.59 -3.39
CA LEU A 304 17.22 3.22 -3.91
C LEU A 304 16.51 3.15 -5.27
N VAL A 305 15.43 3.89 -5.46
CA VAL A 305 14.74 3.98 -6.75
C VAL A 305 15.66 4.62 -7.79
N ASP A 306 16.39 5.69 -7.44
CA ASP A 306 17.35 6.34 -8.34
C ASP A 306 18.43 5.37 -8.78
N GLN A 307 19.03 4.65 -7.84
CA GLN A 307 20.11 3.69 -8.10
C GLN A 307 19.66 2.50 -8.93
N ARG A 308 18.41 2.04 -8.74
CA ARG A 308 17.87 0.86 -9.42
C ARG A 308 16.91 1.20 -10.57
N TRP A 309 16.87 2.45 -11.02
CA TRP A 309 15.89 2.86 -12.04
C TRP A 309 16.03 2.07 -13.34
N THR A 310 17.25 1.82 -13.80
CA THR A 310 17.51 1.00 -15.00
C THR A 310 16.98 -0.43 -14.85
N GLU A 311 17.13 -1.02 -13.66
CA GLU A 311 16.60 -2.37 -13.37
C GLU A 311 15.07 -2.35 -13.31
N ILE A 312 14.48 -1.32 -12.66
CA ILE A 312 13.03 -1.15 -12.59
C ILE A 312 12.45 -1.04 -14.01
N THR A 313 13.00 -0.18 -14.85
CA THR A 313 12.51 -0.02 -16.24
C THR A 313 12.69 -1.30 -17.06
N ALA A 314 13.82 -1.98 -16.96
CA ALA A 314 14.04 -3.25 -17.62
C ALA A 314 13.04 -4.33 -17.18
N PHE A 315 12.72 -4.39 -15.88
CA PHE A 315 11.69 -5.27 -15.35
C PHE A 315 10.31 -4.94 -15.89
N LEU A 316 9.94 -3.68 -15.97
CA LEU A 316 8.65 -3.23 -16.49
C LEU A 316 8.49 -3.54 -17.99
N GLU A 317 9.55 -3.42 -18.78
CA GLU A 317 9.56 -3.63 -20.24
C GLU A 317 9.70 -5.10 -20.63
N SER A 318 10.30 -5.95 -19.79
CA SER A 318 10.48 -7.36 -20.11
C SER A 318 9.14 -8.08 -20.19
N ARG A 319 8.88 -8.82 -21.28
CA ARG A 319 7.71 -9.71 -21.38
C ARG A 319 7.96 -10.95 -20.52
N THR A 320 7.01 -11.30 -19.66
CA THR A 320 7.03 -12.60 -19.01
C THR A 320 6.87 -13.65 -20.11
N LEU A 321 7.85 -14.55 -20.25
CA LEU A 321 7.71 -15.68 -21.17
C LEU A 321 6.59 -16.57 -20.59
N THR A 322 5.38 -16.43 -21.10
CA THR A 322 4.32 -17.42 -20.89
C THR A 322 4.77 -18.70 -21.54
N GLN A 323 5.14 -19.70 -20.74
CA GLN A 323 5.28 -21.08 -21.20
C GLN A 323 3.92 -21.70 -21.47
#